data_c8f83712786cf3201b6fa10e418b9b0f
#
_entry.id   c8f83712786cf3201b6fa10e418b9b0f
#
_cell.length_a   1.000
_cell.length_b   1.000
_cell.length_c   1.000
_cell.angle_alpha   90.00
_cell.angle_beta   90.00
_cell.angle_gamma   90.00
#
_symmetry.space_group_name_H-M   'P 1'
#
loop_
_entity.id
_entity.type
_entity.pdbx_description
1 polymer ?
#
loop_
_entity_poly.entity_id
_entity_poly.type
_entity_poly.pdbx_seq_one_letter_code
_entity_poly.pdbx_strand_id
1 'polypeptide(L)'
;NNNELTKDFIDQTSGWRMQYRRWQFFQSLGKRDLDKSLILGLSLLNQGNSMISLMYPLTAFFQELLFLKKRSGTFSLKNSYIPLPPSVIKQIPQIANRFNKEEIEYALTILGKIDQRLKTTNLSDEALFSNFLFSILQANG
;
A
#
# COMPACT_ATOMS: atom_id res chain seq x y z
N ASN A 1 18.73 4.09 -34.22
CA ASN A 1 19.77 4.12 -33.24
C ASN A 1 19.46 3.18 -32.08
N ASN A 2 20.20 2.10 -31.97
CA ASN A 2 19.88 1.01 -31.07
C ASN A 2 19.89 1.44 -29.60
N ASN A 3 20.68 2.44 -29.23
CA ASN A 3 20.78 2.89 -27.84
C ASN A 3 19.52 3.59 -27.36
N GLU A 4 18.88 4.39 -28.23
CA GLU A 4 17.66 5.09 -27.88
C GLU A 4 16.48 4.12 -27.73
N LEU A 5 16.37 3.16 -28.66
CA LEU A 5 15.31 2.15 -28.59
C LEU A 5 15.43 1.29 -27.34
N THR A 6 16.68 0.92 -26.97
CA THR A 6 16.91 0.11 -25.79
C THR A 6 16.55 0.87 -24.52
N LYS A 7 16.87 2.17 -24.45
CA LYS A 7 16.56 2.98 -23.28
C LYS A 7 15.07 3.13 -23.09
N ASP A 8 14.33 3.43 -24.17
CA ASP A 8 12.87 3.54 -24.10
C ASP A 8 12.22 2.24 -23.67
N PHE A 9 12.71 1.12 -24.19
CA PHE A 9 12.22 -0.20 -23.83
C PHE A 9 12.44 -0.50 -22.35
N ILE A 10 13.64 -0.17 -21.83
CA ILE A 10 13.94 -0.38 -20.41
C ILE A 10 13.05 0.49 -19.53
N ASP A 11 12.83 1.74 -19.88
CA ASP A 11 12.00 2.65 -19.10
C ASP A 11 10.55 2.16 -19.03
N GLN A 12 9.99 1.70 -20.15
CA GLN A 12 8.64 1.16 -20.19
C GLN A 12 8.53 -0.11 -19.37
N THR A 13 9.51 -1.00 -19.49
CA THR A 13 9.53 -2.26 -18.75
C THR A 13 9.67 -2.01 -17.25
N SER A 14 10.49 -1.04 -16.85
CA SER A 14 10.67 -0.68 -15.44
C SER A 14 9.37 -0.14 -14.83
N GLY A 15 8.67 0.73 -15.55
CA GLY A 15 7.39 1.27 -15.07
C GLY A 15 6.34 0.18 -14.92
N TRP A 16 6.27 -0.74 -15.86
CA TRP A 16 5.33 -1.85 -15.80
C TRP A 16 5.64 -2.78 -14.63
N ARG A 17 6.91 -3.07 -14.40
CA ARG A 17 7.35 -3.91 -13.26
C ARG A 17 7.01 -3.24 -11.92
N MET A 18 7.15 -1.94 -11.84
CA MET A 18 6.82 -1.18 -10.63
C MET A 18 5.33 -1.31 -10.29
N GLN A 19 4.46 -1.16 -11.27
CA GLN A 19 3.02 -1.33 -11.07
C GLN A 19 2.66 -2.75 -10.66
N TYR A 20 3.30 -3.74 -11.28
CA TYR A 20 3.10 -5.14 -10.95
C TYR A 20 3.50 -5.43 -9.50
N ARG A 21 4.62 -4.86 -9.05
CA ARG A 21 5.09 -5.05 -7.67
C ARG A 21 4.17 -4.39 -6.67
N ARG A 22 3.64 -3.23 -6.98
CA ARG A 22 2.64 -2.57 -6.13
C ARG A 22 1.39 -3.43 -6.01
N TRP A 23 0.96 -3.99 -7.12
CA TRP A 23 -0.19 -4.90 -7.12
C TRP A 23 0.07 -6.11 -6.22
N GLN A 24 1.24 -6.73 -6.36
CA GLN A 24 1.60 -7.88 -5.54
C GLN A 24 1.65 -7.52 -4.04
N PHE A 25 2.22 -6.37 -3.73
CA PHE A 25 2.30 -5.90 -2.35
C PHE A 25 0.91 -5.73 -1.74
N PHE A 26 0.03 -5.00 -2.41
CA PHE A 26 -1.31 -4.77 -1.87
C PHE A 26 -2.12 -6.05 -1.80
N GLN A 27 -1.90 -6.97 -2.71
CA GLN A 27 -2.54 -8.28 -2.65
C GLN A 27 -2.11 -9.06 -1.42
N SER A 28 -0.82 -9.07 -1.11
CA SER A 28 -0.30 -9.74 0.09
C SER A 28 -0.76 -9.05 1.36
N LEU A 29 -0.83 -7.73 1.35
CA LEU A 29 -1.34 -6.95 2.47
C LEU A 29 -2.81 -7.30 2.72
N GLY A 30 -3.60 -7.40 1.67
CA GLY A 30 -5.01 -7.78 1.77
C GLY A 30 -5.21 -9.19 2.29
N LYS A 31 -4.26 -10.08 2.05
CA LYS A 31 -4.29 -11.44 2.61
C LYS A 31 -3.72 -11.52 4.02
N ARG A 32 -3.26 -10.42 4.57
CA ARG A 32 -2.64 -10.32 5.89
C ARG A 32 -1.39 -11.18 6.01
N ASP A 33 -0.66 -11.34 4.90
CA ASP A 33 0.59 -12.10 4.85
C ASP A 33 1.74 -11.17 5.23
N LEU A 34 2.16 -11.20 6.49
CA LEU A 34 3.20 -10.31 7.01
C LEU A 34 4.53 -10.50 6.28
N ASP A 35 4.98 -11.73 6.16
CA ASP A 35 6.30 -12.02 5.57
C ASP A 35 6.35 -11.55 4.13
N LYS A 36 5.35 -11.89 3.35
CA LYS A 36 5.30 -11.51 1.93
C LYS A 36 5.13 -10.02 1.75
N SER A 37 4.28 -9.40 2.57
CA SER A 37 4.08 -7.95 2.55
C SER A 37 5.37 -7.22 2.87
N LEU A 38 6.12 -7.72 3.86
CA LEU A 38 7.38 -7.11 4.25
C LEU A 38 8.41 -7.20 3.13
N ILE A 39 8.58 -8.39 2.54
CA ILE A 39 9.54 -8.61 1.45
C ILE A 39 9.19 -7.73 0.26
N LEU A 40 7.94 -7.74 -0.17
CA LEU A 40 7.52 -6.98 -1.34
C LEU A 40 7.57 -5.48 -1.10
N GLY A 41 7.17 -5.04 0.09
CA GLY A 41 7.21 -3.61 0.42
C GLY A 41 8.62 -3.07 0.52
N LEU A 42 9.53 -3.81 1.17
CA LEU A 42 10.93 -3.39 1.24
C LEU A 42 11.56 -3.37 -0.15
N SER A 43 11.17 -4.28 -1.02
CA SER A 43 11.62 -4.27 -2.41
C SER A 43 11.16 -3.00 -3.14
N LEU A 44 9.93 -2.54 -2.89
CA LEU A 44 9.45 -1.30 -3.46
C LEU A 44 10.27 -0.10 -2.99
N LEU A 45 10.60 -0.06 -1.69
CA LEU A 45 11.42 1.03 -1.15
C LEU A 45 12.82 1.04 -1.75
N ASN A 46 13.40 -0.14 -2.01
CA ASN A 46 14.73 -0.24 -2.61
C ASN A 46 14.76 0.16 -4.07
N GLN A 47 13.62 0.28 -4.72
CA GLN A 47 13.56 0.51 -6.16
C GLN A 47 12.98 1.88 -6.52
N GLY A 48 13.23 2.85 -5.67
CA GLY A 48 12.90 4.22 -5.97
C GLY A 48 11.59 4.71 -5.40
N ASN A 49 10.80 3.86 -4.74
CA ASN A 49 9.67 4.34 -3.95
C ASN A 49 10.18 4.82 -2.60
N SER A 50 9.62 5.90 -2.11
CA SER A 50 9.87 6.36 -0.76
C SER A 50 8.69 6.01 0.12
N MET A 51 8.87 6.06 1.44
CA MET A 51 7.75 5.88 2.34
C MET A 51 6.68 6.95 2.10
N ILE A 52 7.11 8.18 1.79
CA ILE A 52 6.17 9.26 1.46
C ILE A 52 5.31 8.86 0.25
N SER A 53 5.93 8.30 -0.80
CA SER A 53 5.19 7.92 -1.99
C SER A 53 4.22 6.75 -1.74
N LEU A 54 4.48 5.91 -0.74
CA LEU A 54 3.60 4.81 -0.38
C LEU A 54 2.49 5.24 0.57
N MET A 55 2.65 6.37 1.27
CA MET A 55 1.64 6.84 2.23
C MET A 55 0.28 7.05 1.57
N TYR A 56 0.27 7.65 0.39
CA TYR A 56 -0.98 7.95 -0.29
C TYR A 56 -1.77 6.68 -0.67
N PRO A 57 -1.17 5.70 -1.37
CA PRO A 57 -1.91 4.48 -1.67
C PRO A 57 -2.21 3.63 -0.43
N LEU A 58 -1.35 3.61 0.59
CA LEU A 58 -1.65 2.89 1.83
C LEU A 58 -2.86 3.49 2.54
N THR A 59 -2.89 4.81 2.65
CA THR A 59 -4.03 5.50 3.27
C THR A 59 -5.31 5.22 2.49
N ALA A 60 -5.25 5.30 1.16
CA ALA A 60 -6.42 5.02 0.33
C ALA A 60 -6.91 3.58 0.51
N PHE A 61 -6.01 2.62 0.62
CA PHE A 61 -6.35 1.23 0.82
C PHE A 61 -7.19 1.04 2.10
N PHE A 62 -6.71 1.57 3.21
CA PHE A 62 -7.42 1.42 4.48
C PHE A 62 -8.68 2.29 4.55
N GLN A 63 -8.68 3.45 3.91
CA GLN A 63 -9.89 4.28 3.83
C GLN A 63 -11.01 3.57 3.08
N GLU A 64 -10.67 2.90 1.97
CA GLU A 64 -11.68 2.16 1.20
C GLU A 64 -12.24 0.99 2.01
N LEU A 65 -11.40 0.30 2.76
CA LEU A 65 -11.87 -0.74 3.67
C LEU A 65 -12.80 -0.18 4.74
N LEU A 66 -12.45 0.98 5.30
CA LEU A 66 -13.25 1.59 6.34
C LEU A 66 -14.62 2.03 5.83
N PHE A 67 -14.65 2.61 4.62
CA PHE A 67 -15.93 3.02 4.03
C PHE A 67 -16.86 1.83 3.86
N LEU A 68 -16.34 0.70 3.41
CA LEU A 68 -17.15 -0.51 3.30
C LEU A 68 -17.67 -1.00 4.64
N LYS A 69 -16.83 -0.95 5.68
CA LYS A 69 -17.23 -1.40 7.00
C LYS A 69 -18.31 -0.50 7.62
N LYS A 70 -18.24 0.81 7.36
CA LYS A 70 -19.18 1.76 7.95
C LYS A 70 -20.52 1.81 7.23
N ARG A 71 -20.55 1.47 5.95
CA ARG A 71 -21.74 1.64 5.14
C ARG A 71 -22.17 0.34 4.50
N SER A 72 -22.38 -0.69 5.12
CA SER A 72 -22.89 -1.95 4.59
C SER A 72 -23.37 -1.92 3.11
N GLY A 73 -22.74 -1.13 2.28
CA GLY A 73 -23.05 -0.97 0.87
C GLY A 73 -21.85 -0.37 0.16
N THR A 74 -21.99 -0.20 -1.13
CA THR A 74 -20.92 0.34 -1.93
C THR A 74 -20.73 1.82 -1.64
N PHE A 75 -19.62 2.18 -1.04
CA PHE A 75 -19.18 3.55 -1.08
C PHE A 75 -18.57 3.78 -2.46
N SER A 76 -19.21 4.61 -3.23
CA SER A 76 -18.73 4.86 -4.57
C SER A 76 -18.21 6.28 -4.66
N LEU A 77 -16.89 6.40 -4.64
CA LEU A 77 -16.22 7.61 -5.07
C LEU A 77 -16.17 7.60 -6.59
N LYS A 78 -17.37 7.58 -7.23
CA LYS A 78 -17.45 7.37 -8.66
C LYS A 78 -16.61 8.34 -9.49
N ASN A 79 -16.32 9.51 -8.94
CA ASN A 79 -15.59 10.54 -9.67
C ASN A 79 -14.24 10.86 -9.05
N SER A 80 -13.78 10.07 -8.07
CA SER A 80 -12.51 10.33 -7.40
C SER A 80 -11.47 9.31 -7.83
N TYR A 81 -10.26 9.79 -8.02
CA TYR A 81 -9.13 8.92 -8.33
C TYR A 81 -8.73 8.15 -7.08
N ILE A 82 -8.62 6.84 -7.20
CA ILE A 82 -8.12 5.98 -6.14
C ILE A 82 -6.72 5.53 -6.55
N PRO A 83 -5.68 5.87 -5.78
CA PRO A 83 -4.29 5.56 -6.15
C PRO A 83 -3.92 4.11 -5.86
N LEU A 84 -4.72 3.18 -6.34
CA LEU A 84 -4.50 1.74 -6.17
C LEU A 84 -4.63 1.06 -7.53
N PRO A 85 -3.92 -0.06 -7.73
CA PRO A 85 -4.13 -0.85 -8.95
C PRO A 85 -5.58 -1.29 -9.07
N PRO A 86 -6.15 -1.27 -10.29
CA PRO A 86 -7.57 -1.64 -10.47
C PRO A 86 -7.92 -3.02 -9.94
N SER A 87 -7.00 -3.99 -10.05
CA SER A 87 -7.24 -5.34 -9.53
C SER A 87 -7.37 -5.34 -8.01
N VAL A 88 -6.64 -4.47 -7.32
CA VAL A 88 -6.75 -4.33 -5.86
C VAL A 88 -8.10 -3.70 -5.51
N ILE A 89 -8.51 -2.67 -6.23
CA ILE A 89 -9.80 -2.01 -5.99
C ILE A 89 -10.94 -3.02 -6.08
N LYS A 90 -10.88 -3.91 -7.07
CA LYS A 90 -11.90 -4.94 -7.23
C LYS A 90 -11.94 -5.93 -6.07
N GLN A 91 -10.82 -6.12 -5.39
CA GLN A 91 -10.71 -7.08 -4.28
C GLN A 91 -11.06 -6.46 -2.93
N ILE A 92 -11.27 -5.14 -2.85
CA ILE A 92 -11.56 -4.45 -1.60
C ILE A 92 -12.70 -5.13 -0.81
N PRO A 93 -13.83 -5.51 -1.40
CA PRO A 93 -14.89 -6.16 -0.63
C PRO A 93 -14.45 -7.47 0.04
N GLN A 94 -13.63 -8.28 -0.64
CA GLN A 94 -13.10 -9.51 -0.05
C GLN A 94 -12.09 -9.22 1.04
N ILE A 95 -11.22 -8.24 0.80
CA ILE A 95 -10.20 -7.85 1.76
C ILE A 95 -10.85 -7.32 3.04
N ALA A 96 -11.93 -6.57 2.92
CA ALA A 96 -12.63 -6.02 4.06
C ALA A 96 -13.11 -7.09 5.05
N ASN A 97 -13.36 -8.31 4.57
CA ASN A 97 -13.77 -9.41 5.45
C ASN A 97 -12.63 -9.91 6.33
N ARG A 98 -11.39 -9.56 6.01
CA ARG A 98 -10.21 -10.01 6.76
C ARG A 98 -9.75 -9.02 7.81
N PHE A 99 -10.32 -7.82 7.83
CA PHE A 99 -10.00 -6.77 8.79
C PHE A 99 -11.25 -6.36 9.52
N ASN A 100 -11.17 -6.18 10.83
CA ASN A 100 -12.29 -5.57 11.55
C ASN A 100 -12.13 -4.04 11.52
N LYS A 101 -13.20 -3.35 11.93
CA LYS A 101 -13.23 -1.89 11.87
C LYS A 101 -12.13 -1.27 12.73
N GLU A 102 -11.91 -1.82 13.92
CA GLU A 102 -10.92 -1.30 14.85
C GLU A 102 -9.50 -1.45 14.31
N GLU A 103 -9.21 -2.55 13.63
CA GLU A 103 -7.92 -2.77 13.00
C GLU A 103 -7.68 -1.76 11.88
N ILE A 104 -8.69 -1.46 11.10
CA ILE A 104 -8.60 -0.50 10.01
C ILE A 104 -8.36 0.91 10.57
N GLU A 105 -9.11 1.29 11.59
CA GLU A 105 -8.95 2.60 12.23
C GLU A 105 -7.57 2.73 12.87
N TYR A 106 -7.07 1.65 13.48
CA TYR A 106 -5.73 1.62 14.05
C TYR A 106 -4.67 1.82 12.97
N ALA A 107 -4.81 1.14 11.83
CA ALA A 107 -3.87 1.31 10.71
C ALA A 107 -3.83 2.76 10.24
N LEU A 108 -4.99 3.38 10.08
CA LEU A 108 -5.05 4.78 9.66
C LEU A 108 -4.43 5.71 10.68
N THR A 109 -4.61 5.44 11.97
CA THR A 109 -3.98 6.22 13.04
C THR A 109 -2.46 6.11 12.97
N ILE A 110 -1.93 4.91 12.77
CA ILE A 110 -0.48 4.72 12.65
C ILE A 110 0.06 5.44 11.42
N LEU A 111 -0.65 5.37 10.29
CA LEU A 111 -0.22 6.08 9.08
C LEU A 111 -0.14 7.58 9.33
N GLY A 112 -1.08 8.15 10.07
CA GLY A 112 -1.02 9.55 10.45
C GLY A 112 0.22 9.88 11.29
N LYS A 113 0.58 8.99 12.22
CA LYS A 113 1.79 9.17 13.03
C LYS A 113 3.06 9.06 12.19
N ILE A 114 3.08 8.16 11.23
CA ILE A 114 4.23 8.01 10.31
C ILE A 114 4.41 9.28 9.50
N ASP A 115 3.33 9.87 9.02
CA ASP A 115 3.41 11.13 8.27
C ASP A 115 4.12 12.20 9.09
N GLN A 116 3.80 12.32 10.37
CA GLN A 116 4.49 13.26 11.26
C GLN A 116 5.95 12.90 11.46
N ARG A 117 6.25 11.60 11.65
CA ARG A 117 7.63 11.15 11.87
C ARG A 117 8.51 11.37 10.65
N LEU A 118 7.96 11.25 9.46
CA LEU A 118 8.72 11.53 8.24
C LEU A 118 9.22 12.98 8.20
N LYS A 119 8.51 13.88 8.85
CA LYS A 119 8.85 15.30 8.88
C LYS A 119 9.75 15.69 10.06
N THR A 120 9.81 14.88 11.13
CA THR A 120 10.42 15.29 12.39
C THR A 120 11.52 14.36 12.90
N THR A 121 11.71 13.18 12.31
CA THR A 121 12.70 12.22 12.80
C THR A 121 13.63 11.80 11.68
N ASN A 122 14.76 11.18 12.08
CA ASN A 122 15.74 10.65 11.15
C ASN A 122 15.59 9.13 10.95
N LEU A 123 14.43 8.56 11.29
CA LEU A 123 14.19 7.15 11.07
C LEU A 123 14.15 6.85 9.58
N SER A 124 14.71 5.70 9.20
CA SER A 124 14.72 5.30 7.80
C SER A 124 13.32 4.91 7.33
N ASP A 125 13.11 5.02 6.04
CA ASP A 125 11.85 4.59 5.42
C ASP A 125 11.57 3.12 5.72
N GLU A 126 12.61 2.27 5.67
CA GLU A 126 12.49 0.84 5.94
C GLU A 126 12.04 0.59 7.38
N ALA A 127 12.57 1.34 8.35
CA ALA A 127 12.18 1.19 9.74
C ALA A 127 10.73 1.60 9.96
N LEU A 128 10.32 2.73 9.39
CA LEU A 128 8.94 3.20 9.50
C LEU A 128 7.96 2.23 8.85
N PHE A 129 8.31 1.74 7.68
CA PHE A 129 7.47 0.79 6.95
C PHE A 129 7.35 -0.55 7.68
N SER A 130 8.47 -1.09 8.13
CA SER A 130 8.49 -2.38 8.85
C SER A 130 7.69 -2.30 10.14
N ASN A 131 7.88 -1.23 10.92
CA ASN A 131 7.12 -1.04 12.15
C ASN A 131 5.62 -0.95 11.89
N PHE A 132 5.24 -0.28 10.82
CA PHE A 132 3.84 -0.20 10.43
C PHE A 132 3.25 -1.59 10.16
N LEU A 133 3.92 -2.39 9.34
CA LEU A 133 3.42 -3.73 9.01
C LEU A 133 3.34 -4.63 10.25
N PHE A 134 4.37 -4.60 11.10
CA PHE A 134 4.33 -5.37 12.34
C PHE A 134 3.17 -4.95 13.22
N SER A 135 2.90 -3.66 13.29
CA SER A 135 1.83 -3.14 14.13
C SER A 135 0.44 -3.60 13.67
N ILE A 136 0.22 -3.64 12.37
CA ILE A 136 -1.13 -3.93 11.85
C ILE A 136 -1.37 -5.40 11.54
N LEU A 137 -0.32 -6.17 11.24
CA LEU A 137 -0.48 -7.56 10.81
C LEU A 137 -0.11 -8.57 11.91
N GLN A 138 0.81 -8.23 12.79
CA GLN A 138 1.25 -9.15 13.84
C GLN A 138 0.28 -9.23 15.02
N ALA A 139 -0.56 -8.21 15.19
CA ALA A 139 -1.48 -8.14 16.33
C ALA A 139 -2.50 -9.29 16.38
N ASN A 140 -2.64 -10.05 15.29
CA ASN A 140 -3.58 -11.16 15.19
C ASN A 140 -2.91 -12.51 15.06
N GLY A 141 -1.62 -12.56 15.29
CA GLY A 141 -0.88 -13.82 15.25
C GLY A 141 -1.23 -14.75 16.40
#